data_c0f86e8a810c9fce372a510bbeba20b5
#
_entry.id   c0f86e8a810c9fce372a510bbeba20b5
#
_cell.length_a   1.000
_cell.length_b   1.000
_cell.length_c   1.000
_cell.angle_alpha   90.00
_cell.angle_beta   90.00
_cell.angle_gamma   90.00
#
_symmetry.space_group_name_H-M   'P 1'
#
loop_
_entity.id
_entity.type
_entity.pdbx_description
1 polymer ?
#
loop_
_entity_poly.entity_id
_entity_poly.type
_entity_poly.pdbx_seq_one_letter_code
_entity_poly.pdbx_strand_id
1 'polypeptide(L)' 'MLIIDRFEEEFAVVENTDTEKMTLIKKDLIDKNASEGDVIVLSGEIYSIDAEATKKRRAEVLALLKKIDPN' A
#
# COMPACT_ATOMS: atom_id res chain seq x y z
N MET A 1 -1.91 1.87 9.04
CA MET A 1 -1.36 2.31 7.73
C MET A 1 -2.23 1.74 6.61
N LEU A 2 -2.32 2.46 5.52
CA LEU A 2 -3.11 2.04 4.36
C LEU A 2 -2.18 1.53 3.26
N ILE A 3 -2.46 0.33 2.77
CA ILE A 3 -1.63 -0.31 1.75
C ILE A 3 -2.52 -0.73 0.59
N ILE A 4 -2.12 -0.42 -0.63
CA ILE A 4 -2.86 -0.82 -1.81
C ILE A 4 -2.66 -2.32 -2.04
N ASP A 5 -3.74 -3.09 -1.96
CA ASP A 5 -3.72 -4.52 -2.25
C ASP A 5 -3.74 -4.76 -3.76
N ARG A 6 -4.71 -4.15 -4.43
CA ARG A 6 -4.85 -4.27 -5.89
C ARG A 6 -5.74 -3.16 -6.42
N PHE A 7 -5.74 -3.01 -7.73
CA PHE A 7 -6.65 -2.11 -8.42
C PHE A 7 -7.76 -2.91 -9.11
N GLU A 8 -8.98 -2.45 -8.93
CA GLU A 8 -10.14 -2.89 -9.69
C GLU A 8 -10.45 -1.83 -10.75
N GLU A 9 -11.54 -1.95 -11.51
CA GLU A 9 -11.84 -1.04 -12.61
C GLU A 9 -11.78 0.45 -12.24
N GLU A 10 -12.53 0.85 -11.23
CA GLU A 10 -12.60 2.25 -10.81
C GLU A 10 -12.08 2.49 -9.40
N PHE A 11 -11.74 1.43 -8.70
CA PHE A 11 -11.37 1.49 -7.30
C PHE A 11 -10.04 0.82 -7.05
N ALA A 12 -9.39 1.23 -5.97
CA ALA A 12 -8.29 0.48 -5.38
C ALA A 12 -8.82 -0.23 -4.15
N VAL A 13 -8.44 -1.49 -3.99
CA VAL A 13 -8.72 -2.23 -2.75
C VAL A 13 -7.55 -1.96 -1.82
N VAL A 14 -7.84 -1.35 -0.68
CA VAL A 14 -6.82 -0.88 0.26
C VAL A 14 -7.02 -1.56 1.60
N GLU A 15 -5.95 -2.12 2.13
CA GLU A 15 -5.94 -2.71 3.45
C GLU A 15 -5.55 -1.68 4.50
N ASN A 16 -6.34 -1.56 5.56
CA ASN A 16 -5.95 -0.81 6.74
C ASN A 16 -5.33 -1.81 7.73
N THR A 17 -4.02 -1.74 7.91
CA THR A 17 -3.31 -2.69 8.76
C THR A 17 -3.65 -2.55 10.24
N ASP A 18 -4.13 -1.39 10.67
CA ASP A 18 -4.48 -1.17 12.07
C ASP A 18 -5.80 -1.87 12.45
N THR A 19 -6.74 -1.94 11.51
CA THR A 19 -8.04 -2.56 11.73
C THR A 19 -8.20 -3.90 11.04
N GLU A 20 -7.27 -4.25 10.18
CA GLU A 20 -7.30 -5.46 9.34
C GLU A 20 -8.50 -5.49 8.39
N LYS A 21 -9.07 -4.33 8.10
CA LYS A 21 -10.22 -4.22 7.20
C LYS A 21 -9.80 -3.73 5.83
N MET A 22 -10.53 -4.19 4.82
CA MET A 22 -10.34 -3.74 3.43
C MET A 22 -11.33 -2.62 3.13
N THR A 23 -10.87 -1.64 2.36
CA THR A 23 -11.65 -0.48 1.97
C THR A 23 -11.49 -0.25 0.48
N LEU A 24 -12.55 0.21 -0.18
CA LEU A 24 -12.51 0.60 -1.58
C LEU A 24 -12.34 2.11 -1.67
N ILE A 25 -11.32 2.55 -2.39
CA ILE A 25 -11.04 3.97 -2.61
C ILE A 25 -11.03 4.21 -4.11
N LYS A 26 -11.73 5.24 -4.56
CA LYS A 26 -11.75 5.57 -5.99
C LYS A 26 -10.35 5.91 -6.47
N LYS A 27 -9.97 5.38 -7.63
CA LYS A 27 -8.66 5.66 -8.23
C LYS A 27 -8.39 7.15 -8.41
N ASP A 28 -9.43 7.92 -8.73
CA ASP A 28 -9.31 9.37 -8.92
C ASP A 28 -8.85 10.10 -7.66
N LEU A 29 -9.01 9.49 -6.51
CA LEU A 29 -8.60 10.07 -5.22
C LEU A 29 -7.20 9.62 -4.81
N ILE A 30 -6.53 8.84 -5.62
CA ILE A 30 -5.21 8.30 -5.31
C ILE A 30 -4.20 8.84 -6.33
N ASP A 31 -2.97 9.08 -5.87
CA ASP A 31 -1.87 9.50 -6.74
C ASP A 31 -1.76 8.56 -7.94
N LYS A 32 -1.66 9.13 -9.14
CA LYS A 32 -1.58 8.37 -10.38
C LYS A 32 -0.39 7.43 -10.45
N ASN A 33 0.66 7.74 -9.72
CA ASN A 33 1.88 6.94 -9.70
C ASN A 33 1.82 5.79 -8.69
N ALA A 34 0.73 5.69 -7.93
CA ALA A 34 0.59 4.63 -6.93
C ALA A 34 0.41 3.28 -7.59
N SER A 35 1.00 2.26 -7.01
CA SER A 35 0.90 0.88 -7.50
C SER A 35 0.67 -0.08 -6.35
N GLU A 36 0.40 -1.33 -6.69
CA GLU A 36 0.18 -2.38 -5.70
C GLU A 36 1.35 -2.47 -4.73
N GLY A 37 1.03 -2.57 -3.46
CA GLY A 37 2.01 -2.64 -2.39
C GLY A 37 2.45 -1.30 -1.84
N ASP A 38 2.06 -0.20 -2.47
CA ASP A 38 2.41 1.13 -1.98
C ASP A 38 1.61 1.48 -0.73
N VAL A 39 2.29 2.16 0.20
CA VAL A 39 1.65 2.73 1.38
C VAL A 39 1.14 4.11 1.00
N ILE A 40 -0.11 4.40 1.34
CA ILE A 40 -0.72 5.69 1.02
C ILE A 40 -1.20 6.40 2.29
N VAL A 41 -1.20 7.73 2.24
CA VAL A 41 -1.68 8.57 3.32
C VAL A 41 -2.61 9.64 2.75
N LEU A 42 -3.63 9.98 3.51
CA LEU A 42 -4.57 11.03 3.10
C LEU A 42 -3.92 12.40 3.30
N SER A 43 -3.81 13.14 2.22
CA SER A 43 -3.27 14.50 2.22
C SER A 43 -4.30 15.43 1.60
N GLY A 44 -5.07 16.14 2.42
CA GLY A 44 -6.22 16.89 1.94
C GLY A 44 -7.31 15.94 1.47
N GLU A 45 -7.66 16.01 0.20
CA GLU A 45 -8.70 15.16 -0.39
C GLU A 45 -8.13 14.03 -1.24
N ILE A 46 -6.79 13.95 -1.35
CA ILE A 46 -6.11 12.97 -2.21
C ILE A 46 -5.22 12.08 -1.36
N TYR A 47 -5.16 10.82 -1.71
CA TYR A 47 -4.24 9.87 -1.09
C TYR A 47 -2.91 9.91 -1.82
N SER A 48 -1.86 10.28 -1.10
CA SER A 48 -0.50 10.38 -1.63
C SER A 48 0.31 9.16 -1.24
N ILE A 49 1.32 8.84 -2.04
CA ILE A 49 2.24 7.74 -1.74
C ILE A 49 3.16 8.16 -0.60
N ASP A 50 3.24 7.34 0.44
CA ASP A 50 4.23 7.50 1.48
C ASP A 50 5.47 6.70 1.07
N ALA A 51 6.40 7.38 0.44
CA ALA A 51 7.59 6.74 -0.14
C ALA A 51 8.47 6.08 0.93
N GLU A 52 8.61 6.70 2.09
CA GLU A 52 9.41 6.14 3.18
C GLU A 52 8.80 4.86 3.75
N ALA A 53 7.49 4.89 4.04
CA ALA A 53 6.80 3.72 4.56
C ALA A 53 6.76 2.59 3.53
N THR A 54 6.57 2.92 2.25
CA THR A 54 6.59 1.94 1.17
C THR A 54 7.96 1.26 1.08
N LYS A 55 9.02 2.04 1.11
CA LYS A 55 10.38 1.54 1.06
C LYS A 55 10.70 0.65 2.25
N LYS A 56 10.30 1.07 3.45
CA LYS A 56 10.49 0.34 4.68
C LYS A 56 9.79 -1.02 4.63
N ARG A 57 8.55 -1.01 4.17
CA ARG A 57 7.76 -2.24 4.06
C ARG A 57 8.39 -3.23 3.06
N ARG A 58 8.85 -2.74 1.93
CA ARG A 58 9.54 -3.59 0.93
C ARG A 58 10.81 -4.19 1.49
N ALA A 59 11.56 -3.42 2.25
CA ALA A 59 12.78 -3.90 2.90
C ALA A 59 12.47 -4.99 3.93
N GLU A 60 11.40 -4.83 4.70
CA GLU A 60 10.96 -5.83 5.68
C GLU A 60 10.54 -7.14 5.01
N VAL A 61 9.81 -7.06 3.92
CA VAL A 61 9.38 -8.24 3.15
C VAL A 61 10.59 -8.95 2.58
N LEU A 62 11.55 -8.22 2.01
CA LEU A 62 12.78 -8.81 1.49
C LEU A 62 13.61 -9.48 2.58
N ALA A 63 13.67 -8.87 3.77
CA ALA A 63 14.39 -9.45 4.91
C ALA A 63 13.74 -10.76 5.36
N LEU A 64 12.41 -10.81 5.39
CA LEU A 64 11.68 -12.03 5.73
C LEU A 64 11.93 -13.14 4.71
N LEU A 65 11.94 -12.80 3.43
CA LEU A 65 12.23 -13.78 2.37
C LEU A 65 13.63 -14.35 2.51
N LYS A 66 14.60 -13.50 2.84
CA LYS A 66 15.97 -13.95 3.08
C LYS A 66 16.10 -14.87 4.28
N LYS A 67 15.30 -14.65 5.33
CA LYS A 67 15.31 -15.50 6.51
C LYS A 67 14.72 -16.89 6.26
N ILE A 68 13.85 -17.00 5.28
CA ILE A 68 13.18 -18.26 4.95
C ILE A 68 14.09 -19.14 4.09
N ASP A 69 15.07 -18.56 3.43
CA ASP A 69 16.03 -19.30 2.63
C ASP A 69 16.83 -20.25 3.51
N PRO A 70 16.77 -21.58 3.27
CA PRO A 70 17.46 -22.56 4.10
C PRO A 70 18.97 -22.54 3.97
N ASN A 71 19.50 -21.81 3.07
CA ASN A 71 20.92 -21.64 2.91
C ASN A 71 21.35 -20.26 3.34
#